data_ba594d6bd55ce42a3fa5921a4a2da134
#
_entry.id   ba594d6bd55ce42a3fa5921a4a2da134
#
_cell.length_a   1.000
_cell.length_b   1.000
_cell.length_c   1.000
_cell.angle_alpha   90.00
_cell.angle_beta   90.00
_cell.angle_gamma   90.00
#
_symmetry.space_group_name_H-M   'P 1'
#
loop_
_entity.id
_entity.type
_entity.pdbx_description
1 polymer ?
#
loop_
_entity_poly.entity_id
_entity_poly.type
_entity_poly.pdbx_seq_one_letter_code
_entity_poly.pdbx_strand_id
1 'polypeptide(L)'
;PAKTQFRYNHWMSKIRFRTAAVIGTGMMGPGIAATLAMGRLRATILSRTEENAAKGADVARAQLHVLAENGLADPADVRDAADRVDASCLFDQTVEKADLVIESAPENMDLKQKLFARLDAVADRSAVLGSNTSGLSITAIAARCSHPERVLTTHFWNPPHLMPLVEIVQGEKTSPQVAQAVRELLAVCGKVPVIVKKDRPGQLGNRLQMALVREAAYIVGEGIADVEDVDLVAKNGFGLRMPAYGIFEHQDAVGLDMALDILDYVAKDLYNEPKAPDFYSAKVAHGDLGAKTGKGFYDWSKKSIDEVKARRDRFVIDVLRARRIERETATSKRRA
;
A
#
# COMPACT_ATOMS: atom_id res chain seq x y z
N PRO A 1 27.43 10.22 23.94
CA PRO A 1 26.23 9.43 23.62
C PRO A 1 24.96 10.05 24.23
N ALA A 2 24.95 10.48 25.52
CA ALA A 2 23.77 11.02 26.20
C ALA A 2 23.25 12.36 25.64
N LYS A 3 24.13 13.26 25.19
CA LYS A 3 23.74 14.57 24.61
C LYS A 3 23.10 14.40 23.20
N THR A 4 23.49 13.39 22.46
CA THR A 4 22.91 13.05 21.15
C THR A 4 21.52 12.46 21.33
N GLN A 5 21.34 11.58 22.33
CA GLN A 5 20.06 10.98 22.69
C GLN A 5 19.05 12.02 23.19
N PHE A 6 19.50 13.01 23.95
CA PHE A 6 18.63 14.08 24.48
C PHE A 6 18.17 15.07 23.39
N ARG A 7 19.04 15.41 22.43
CA ARG A 7 18.70 16.20 21.24
C ARG A 7 17.74 15.42 20.32
N TYR A 8 17.94 14.11 20.17
CA TYR A 8 17.12 13.24 19.36
C TYR A 8 15.69 13.13 19.93
N ASN A 9 15.53 12.92 21.24
CA ASN A 9 14.22 12.85 21.89
C ASN A 9 13.47 14.21 21.87
N HIS A 10 14.17 15.33 21.90
CA HIS A 10 13.55 16.66 21.83
C HIS A 10 13.07 17.02 20.41
N TRP A 11 13.73 16.51 19.38
CA TRP A 11 13.33 16.68 17.97
C TRP A 11 12.04 15.90 17.66
N MET A 12 11.84 14.76 18.27
CA MET A 12 10.75 13.81 17.99
C MET A 12 9.41 14.21 18.64
N SER A 13 9.41 14.99 19.71
CA SER A 13 8.16 15.54 20.28
C SER A 13 7.54 16.64 19.40
N LYS A 14 8.12 16.92 18.22
CA LYS A 14 7.74 18.00 17.29
C LYS A 14 7.37 17.55 15.87
N ILE A 15 7.39 16.26 15.53
CA ILE A 15 6.93 15.83 14.20
C ILE A 15 5.42 16.13 14.12
N ARG A 16 5.09 17.22 13.45
CA ARG A 16 3.71 17.59 13.12
C ARG A 16 3.59 17.62 11.62
N PHE A 17 2.84 16.68 11.10
CA PHE A 17 2.54 16.63 9.67
C PHE A 17 1.41 17.60 9.34
N ARG A 18 1.68 18.63 8.56
CA ARG A 18 0.70 19.60 8.04
C ARG A 18 0.69 19.62 6.52
N THR A 19 1.85 19.40 5.93
CA THR A 19 2.09 19.47 4.49
C THR A 19 2.71 18.19 3.99
N ALA A 20 2.28 17.75 2.80
CA ALA A 20 2.84 16.59 2.13
C ALA A 20 3.09 16.87 0.65
N ALA A 21 4.18 16.34 0.12
CA ALA A 21 4.44 16.25 -1.30
C ALA A 21 4.30 14.81 -1.76
N VAL A 22 3.51 14.57 -2.81
CA VAL A 22 3.34 13.25 -3.43
C VAL A 22 3.93 13.29 -4.83
N ILE A 23 5.03 12.57 -5.02
CA ILE A 23 5.76 12.54 -6.29
C ILE A 23 5.21 11.44 -7.18
N GLY A 24 4.66 11.83 -8.33
CA GLY A 24 4.09 10.93 -9.32
C GLY A 24 2.59 11.06 -9.48
N THR A 25 2.16 11.05 -10.76
CA THR A 25 0.75 11.22 -11.18
C THR A 25 0.17 9.94 -11.77
N GLY A 26 0.87 8.82 -11.59
CA GLY A 26 0.41 7.50 -12.04
C GLY A 26 -0.72 6.95 -11.16
N MET A 27 -0.94 5.65 -11.27
CA MET A 27 -2.04 4.92 -10.62
C MET A 27 -2.19 5.18 -9.11
N MET A 28 -1.08 5.39 -8.40
CA MET A 28 -1.07 5.45 -6.94
C MET A 28 -1.05 6.89 -6.39
N GLY A 29 -0.26 7.78 -7.01
CA GLY A 29 -0.01 9.13 -6.48
C GLY A 29 -1.27 9.92 -6.13
N PRO A 30 -2.26 10.05 -7.04
CA PRO A 30 -3.50 10.77 -6.75
C PRO A 30 -4.25 10.25 -5.53
N GLY A 31 -4.40 8.94 -5.39
CA GLY A 31 -5.11 8.35 -4.25
C GLY A 31 -4.33 8.43 -2.93
N ILE A 32 -2.99 8.49 -2.99
CA ILE A 32 -2.17 8.78 -1.82
C ILE A 32 -2.40 10.24 -1.39
N ALA A 33 -2.39 11.20 -2.32
CA ALA A 33 -2.67 12.60 -2.02
C ALA A 33 -4.09 12.80 -1.45
N ALA A 34 -5.11 12.16 -2.04
CA ALA A 34 -6.47 12.14 -1.52
C ALA A 34 -6.53 11.62 -0.08
N THR A 35 -5.83 10.52 0.22
CA THR A 35 -5.75 9.95 1.56
C THR A 35 -5.15 10.93 2.57
N LEU A 36 -4.04 11.57 2.22
CA LEU A 36 -3.37 12.54 3.10
C LEU A 36 -4.23 13.79 3.32
N ALA A 37 -4.94 14.26 2.29
CA ALA A 37 -5.87 15.38 2.38
C ALA A 37 -7.06 15.07 3.31
N MET A 38 -7.60 13.84 3.29
CA MET A 38 -8.58 13.38 4.28
C MET A 38 -8.03 13.41 5.71
N GLY A 39 -6.74 13.16 5.88
CA GLY A 39 -6.02 13.31 7.16
C GLY A 39 -5.70 14.76 7.54
N ARG A 40 -6.28 15.72 6.83
CA ARG A 40 -6.13 17.19 7.03
C ARG A 40 -4.75 17.76 6.67
N LEU A 41 -3.94 17.05 5.90
CA LEU A 41 -2.70 17.60 5.35
C LEU A 41 -3.02 18.39 4.07
N ARG A 42 -2.28 19.46 3.82
CA ARG A 42 -2.18 20.04 2.47
C ARG A 42 -1.28 19.13 1.65
N ALA A 43 -1.85 18.45 0.66
CA ALA A 43 -1.18 17.45 -0.15
C ALA A 43 -0.92 17.99 -1.55
N THR A 44 0.34 18.23 -1.89
CA THR A 44 0.74 18.74 -3.21
C THR A 44 1.21 17.59 -4.09
N ILE A 45 0.52 17.37 -5.20
CA ILE A 45 0.96 16.43 -6.24
C ILE A 45 2.06 17.08 -7.06
N LEU A 46 3.21 16.44 -7.06
CA LEU A 46 4.41 16.91 -7.73
C LEU A 46 4.69 16.11 -9.01
N SER A 47 4.80 16.81 -10.13
CA SER A 47 5.11 16.24 -11.44
C SER A 47 6.16 17.06 -12.19
N ARG A 48 6.66 16.51 -13.30
CA ARG A 48 7.65 17.21 -14.15
C ARG A 48 7.07 18.40 -14.91
N THR A 49 5.76 18.40 -15.14
CA THR A 49 5.05 19.48 -15.83
C THR A 49 3.83 19.90 -15.00
N GLU A 50 3.45 21.15 -15.11
CA GLU A 50 2.28 21.71 -14.43
C GLU A 50 1.00 21.01 -14.89
N GLU A 51 0.86 20.74 -16.19
CA GLU A 51 -0.28 20.04 -16.76
C GLU A 51 -0.48 18.65 -16.11
N ASN A 52 0.60 17.86 -16.01
CA ASN A 52 0.50 16.53 -15.40
C ASN A 52 0.23 16.60 -13.89
N ALA A 53 0.78 17.60 -13.21
CA ALA A 53 0.50 17.81 -11.79
C ALA A 53 -0.98 18.17 -11.59
N ALA A 54 -1.52 19.07 -12.38
CA ALA A 54 -2.94 19.47 -12.35
C ALA A 54 -3.87 18.28 -12.63
N LYS A 55 -3.62 17.51 -13.69
CA LYS A 55 -4.37 16.27 -13.98
C LYS A 55 -4.35 15.29 -12.81
N GLY A 56 -3.19 15.12 -12.17
CA GLY A 56 -3.07 14.29 -10.98
C GLY A 56 -3.93 14.78 -9.81
N ALA A 57 -3.96 16.09 -9.59
CA ALA A 57 -4.80 16.70 -8.56
C ALA A 57 -6.30 16.53 -8.85
N ASP A 58 -6.71 16.66 -10.11
CA ASP A 58 -8.10 16.44 -10.51
C ASP A 58 -8.53 14.97 -10.29
N VAL A 59 -7.64 14.01 -10.60
CA VAL A 59 -7.89 12.59 -10.29
C VAL A 59 -8.00 12.37 -8.78
N ALA A 60 -7.17 13.01 -7.96
CA ALA A 60 -7.25 12.91 -6.50
C ALA A 60 -8.59 13.46 -5.98
N ARG A 61 -9.06 14.60 -6.48
CA ARG A 61 -10.36 15.18 -6.14
C ARG A 61 -11.52 14.27 -6.57
N ALA A 62 -11.46 13.70 -7.77
CA ALA A 62 -12.45 12.73 -8.23
C ALA A 62 -12.52 11.49 -7.31
N GLN A 63 -11.37 10.97 -6.87
CA GLN A 63 -11.30 9.85 -5.93
C GLN A 63 -11.85 10.20 -4.54
N LEU A 64 -11.71 11.44 -4.09
CA LEU A 64 -12.37 11.94 -2.87
C LEU A 64 -13.90 11.94 -3.02
N HIS A 65 -14.43 12.38 -4.16
CA HIS A 65 -15.88 12.34 -4.43
C HIS A 65 -16.43 10.91 -4.39
N VAL A 66 -15.68 9.93 -4.93
CA VAL A 66 -16.07 8.50 -4.84
C VAL A 66 -16.28 8.06 -3.38
N LEU A 67 -15.50 8.57 -2.42
CA LEU A 67 -15.69 8.24 -1.00
C LEU A 67 -17.04 8.77 -0.47
N ALA A 68 -17.39 10.01 -0.80
CA ALA A 68 -18.68 10.61 -0.38
C ALA A 68 -19.88 9.92 -1.04
N GLU A 69 -19.84 9.72 -2.35
CA GLU A 69 -20.90 9.08 -3.14
C GLU A 69 -21.22 7.66 -2.65
N ASN A 70 -20.21 6.97 -2.14
CA ASN A 70 -20.35 5.62 -1.61
C ASN A 70 -20.55 5.57 -0.09
N GLY A 71 -20.76 6.70 0.58
CA GLY A 71 -21.00 6.75 2.02
C GLY A 71 -19.79 6.32 2.88
N LEU A 72 -18.56 6.41 2.34
CA LEU A 72 -17.32 6.07 3.04
C LEU A 72 -16.73 7.25 3.81
N ALA A 73 -17.12 8.48 3.46
CA ALA A 73 -16.74 9.71 4.14
C ALA A 73 -17.91 10.69 4.18
N ASP A 74 -17.87 11.65 5.10
CA ASP A 74 -18.84 12.75 5.12
C ASP A 74 -18.60 13.69 3.93
N PRO A 75 -19.65 14.12 3.19
CA PRO A 75 -19.49 15.05 2.07
C PRO A 75 -18.83 16.38 2.44
N ALA A 76 -18.98 16.86 3.68
CA ALA A 76 -18.31 18.08 4.14
C ALA A 76 -16.82 17.86 4.31
N ASP A 77 -16.40 16.73 4.94
CA ASP A 77 -15.00 16.37 5.07
C ASP A 77 -14.31 16.17 3.72
N VAL A 78 -15.06 15.61 2.74
CA VAL A 78 -14.56 15.41 1.36
C VAL A 78 -14.33 16.76 0.65
N ARG A 79 -15.27 17.72 0.77
CA ARG A 79 -15.07 19.07 0.21
C ARG A 79 -13.83 19.75 0.81
N ASP A 80 -13.73 19.73 2.13
CA ASP A 80 -12.57 20.25 2.84
C ASP A 80 -11.26 19.59 2.43
N ALA A 81 -11.27 18.28 2.18
CA ALA A 81 -10.10 17.54 1.71
C ALA A 81 -9.75 17.91 0.27
N ALA A 82 -10.72 18.08 -0.62
CA ALA A 82 -10.50 18.48 -2.01
C ALA A 82 -9.80 19.84 -2.10
N ASP A 83 -10.14 20.79 -1.21
CA ASP A 83 -9.50 22.11 -1.12
C ASP A 83 -8.04 22.06 -0.60
N ARG A 84 -7.63 20.92 -0.01
CA ARG A 84 -6.24 20.68 0.44
C ARG A 84 -5.37 19.98 -0.59
N VAL A 85 -5.93 19.62 -1.76
CA VAL A 85 -5.15 19.00 -2.84
C VAL A 85 -4.63 20.08 -3.78
N ASP A 86 -3.32 20.24 -3.80
CA ASP A 86 -2.60 21.16 -4.67
C ASP A 86 -1.81 20.42 -5.77
N ALA A 87 -1.34 21.16 -6.77
CA ALA A 87 -0.47 20.68 -7.82
C ALA A 87 0.75 21.59 -7.97
N SER A 88 1.91 21.02 -8.30
CA SER A 88 3.13 21.78 -8.53
C SER A 88 4.08 21.04 -9.48
N CYS A 89 4.86 21.78 -10.26
CA CYS A 89 6.03 21.29 -10.99
C CYS A 89 7.36 21.81 -10.40
N LEU A 90 7.30 22.60 -9.33
CA LEU A 90 8.45 23.22 -8.66
C LEU A 90 9.01 22.29 -7.60
N PHE A 91 9.88 21.36 -8.03
CA PHE A 91 10.35 20.25 -7.18
C PHE A 91 10.95 20.73 -5.87
N ASP A 92 12.03 21.51 -5.92
CA ASP A 92 12.79 21.88 -4.72
C ASP A 92 11.94 22.72 -3.75
N GLN A 93 11.19 23.69 -4.26
CA GLN A 93 10.31 24.54 -3.44
C GLN A 93 9.19 23.76 -2.74
N THR A 94 8.65 22.71 -3.42
CA THR A 94 7.58 21.89 -2.87
C THR A 94 8.13 20.93 -1.80
N VAL A 95 9.28 20.31 -2.08
CA VAL A 95 9.93 19.36 -1.16
C VAL A 95 10.45 20.07 0.10
N GLU A 96 11.05 21.26 -0.04
CA GLU A 96 11.56 22.05 1.08
C GLU A 96 10.48 22.41 2.12
N LYS A 97 9.22 22.58 1.66
CA LYS A 97 8.07 22.94 2.51
C LYS A 97 7.29 21.75 3.03
N ALA A 98 7.64 20.52 2.63
CA ALA A 98 6.89 19.33 2.99
C ALA A 98 7.39 18.71 4.29
N ASP A 99 6.47 18.42 5.22
CA ASP A 99 6.76 17.62 6.43
C ASP A 99 6.85 16.11 6.10
N LEU A 100 6.18 15.70 5.01
CA LEU A 100 6.18 14.34 4.50
C LEU A 100 6.30 14.35 2.98
N VAL A 101 7.22 13.57 2.45
CA VAL A 101 7.30 13.31 1.00
C VAL A 101 7.02 11.84 0.76
N ILE A 102 6.05 11.52 -0.11
CA ILE A 102 5.79 10.15 -0.56
C ILE A 102 6.10 10.05 -2.05
N GLU A 103 7.08 9.22 -2.38
CA GLU A 103 7.49 8.93 -3.74
C GLU A 103 6.69 7.74 -4.31
N SER A 104 6.10 7.94 -5.48
CA SER A 104 5.38 6.94 -6.28
C SER A 104 5.81 6.99 -7.76
N ALA A 105 7.13 6.99 -7.98
CA ALA A 105 7.78 6.93 -9.29
C ALA A 105 7.92 5.47 -9.78
N PRO A 106 8.34 5.25 -11.04
CA PRO A 106 8.56 3.90 -11.56
C PRO A 106 9.50 3.05 -10.73
N GLU A 107 9.25 1.74 -10.72
CA GLU A 107 9.96 0.75 -9.91
C GLU A 107 11.36 0.47 -10.50
N ASN A 108 12.29 1.39 -10.25
CA ASN A 108 13.68 1.32 -10.71
C ASN A 108 14.61 1.79 -9.59
N MET A 109 15.54 0.93 -9.18
CA MET A 109 16.42 1.18 -8.03
C MET A 109 17.31 2.41 -8.23
N ASP A 110 17.98 2.54 -9.36
CA ASP A 110 18.90 3.67 -9.61
C ASP A 110 18.15 5.01 -9.65
N LEU A 111 16.96 5.03 -10.29
CA LEU A 111 16.08 6.20 -10.28
C LEU A 111 15.70 6.59 -8.85
N LYS A 112 15.24 5.62 -8.03
CA LYS A 112 14.82 5.89 -6.66
C LYS A 112 16.00 6.32 -5.78
N GLN A 113 17.17 5.71 -5.91
CA GLN A 113 18.37 6.13 -5.18
C GLN A 113 18.77 7.58 -5.49
N LYS A 114 18.78 7.96 -6.77
CA LYS A 114 19.08 9.32 -7.20
C LYS A 114 18.03 10.32 -6.68
N LEU A 115 16.76 9.94 -6.76
CA LEU A 115 15.66 10.77 -6.27
C LEU A 115 15.73 10.95 -4.76
N PHE A 116 15.95 9.89 -3.99
CA PHE A 116 16.04 9.96 -2.52
C PHE A 116 17.27 10.74 -2.05
N ALA A 117 18.39 10.63 -2.74
CA ALA A 117 19.56 11.48 -2.46
C ALA A 117 19.25 12.98 -2.66
N ARG A 118 18.50 13.34 -3.73
CA ARG A 118 18.04 14.71 -3.95
C ARG A 118 17.02 15.16 -2.90
N LEU A 119 16.05 14.29 -2.57
CA LEU A 119 15.07 14.56 -1.52
C LEU A 119 15.74 14.84 -0.18
N ASP A 120 16.71 14.00 0.19
CA ASP A 120 17.46 14.15 1.44
C ASP A 120 18.28 15.44 1.51
N ALA A 121 18.77 15.93 0.37
CA ALA A 121 19.51 17.19 0.27
C ALA A 121 18.61 18.43 0.35
N VAL A 122 17.36 18.36 -0.15
CA VAL A 122 16.45 19.50 -0.29
C VAL A 122 15.45 19.61 0.85
N ALA A 123 14.89 18.47 1.29
CA ALA A 123 13.86 18.46 2.34
C ALA A 123 14.38 18.95 3.69
N ASP A 124 13.52 19.65 4.44
CA ASP A 124 13.82 19.99 5.82
C ASP A 124 14.28 18.76 6.61
N ARG A 125 15.19 18.97 7.58
CA ARG A 125 15.74 17.88 8.40
C ARG A 125 14.69 17.11 9.17
N SER A 126 13.58 17.75 9.50
CA SER A 126 12.44 17.14 10.19
C SER A 126 11.49 16.39 9.26
N ALA A 127 11.58 16.57 7.95
CA ALA A 127 10.71 15.93 6.99
C ALA A 127 10.97 14.42 6.91
N VAL A 128 9.89 13.65 6.76
CA VAL A 128 9.94 12.21 6.54
C VAL A 128 9.87 11.91 5.05
N LEU A 129 10.70 10.96 4.60
CA LEU A 129 10.79 10.55 3.21
C LEU A 129 10.28 9.12 3.04
N GLY A 130 9.13 8.95 2.41
CA GLY A 130 8.48 7.67 2.16
C GLY A 130 8.60 7.23 0.69
N SER A 131 8.86 5.96 0.43
CA SER A 131 8.71 5.36 -0.89
C SER A 131 7.46 4.47 -0.94
N ASN A 132 6.67 4.59 -2.00
CA ASN A 132 5.55 3.68 -2.27
C ASN A 132 5.99 2.46 -3.09
N THR A 133 7.25 2.06 -2.98
CA THR A 133 7.76 0.85 -3.66
C THR A 133 7.02 -0.40 -3.18
N SER A 134 6.73 -1.30 -4.11
CA SER A 134 6.06 -2.57 -3.81
C SER A 134 7.02 -3.72 -3.49
N GLY A 135 8.29 -3.60 -3.83
CA GLY A 135 9.23 -4.72 -3.69
C GLY A 135 10.69 -4.36 -3.52
N LEU A 136 11.11 -3.13 -3.85
CA LEU A 136 12.50 -2.72 -3.71
C LEU A 136 12.88 -2.48 -2.24
N SER A 137 14.11 -2.84 -1.87
CA SER A 137 14.65 -2.61 -0.54
C SER A 137 14.75 -1.11 -0.24
N ILE A 138 14.09 -0.67 0.81
CA ILE A 138 14.19 0.73 1.27
C ILE A 138 15.56 1.05 1.85
N THR A 139 16.24 0.06 2.42
CA THR A 139 17.64 0.16 2.83
C THR A 139 18.53 0.51 1.64
N ALA A 140 18.33 -0.19 0.51
CA ALA A 140 19.08 0.09 -0.71
C ALA A 140 18.69 1.43 -1.34
N ILE A 141 17.40 1.80 -1.33
CA ILE A 141 16.93 3.12 -1.80
C ILE A 141 17.60 4.24 -1.01
N ALA A 142 17.69 4.10 0.31
CA ALA A 142 18.28 5.09 1.22
C ALA A 142 19.82 5.10 1.22
N ALA A 143 20.49 4.21 0.49
CA ALA A 143 21.95 4.02 0.58
C ALA A 143 22.76 5.29 0.24
N ARG A 144 22.19 6.21 -0.56
CA ARG A 144 22.84 7.50 -0.93
C ARG A 144 22.35 8.68 -0.09
N CYS A 145 21.49 8.45 0.91
CA CYS A 145 21.01 9.51 1.80
C CYS A 145 22.02 9.77 2.93
N SER A 146 22.21 11.03 3.29
CA SER A 146 22.99 11.44 4.46
C SER A 146 22.21 11.23 5.75
N HIS A 147 20.87 11.23 5.68
CA HIS A 147 19.93 11.10 6.81
C HIS A 147 18.93 9.94 6.58
N PRO A 148 19.42 8.68 6.48
CA PRO A 148 18.59 7.51 6.22
C PRO A 148 17.64 7.17 7.38
N GLU A 149 17.83 7.74 8.57
CA GLU A 149 16.96 7.53 9.75
C GLU A 149 15.53 8.04 9.56
N ARG A 150 15.30 8.96 8.60
CA ARG A 150 14.00 9.53 8.24
C ARG A 150 13.38 8.91 6.98
N VAL A 151 14.04 7.90 6.41
CA VAL A 151 13.61 7.22 5.19
C VAL A 151 12.94 5.89 5.53
N LEU A 152 11.78 5.63 4.95
CA LEU A 152 11.01 4.39 5.13
C LEU A 152 10.16 4.08 3.90
N THR A 153 9.61 2.88 3.82
CA THR A 153 8.56 2.59 2.84
C THR A 153 7.18 2.92 3.43
N THR A 154 6.33 3.51 2.60
CA THR A 154 4.89 3.64 2.83
C THR A 154 4.16 2.96 1.66
N HIS A 155 4.03 1.64 1.74
CA HIS A 155 3.43 0.85 0.67
C HIS A 155 1.91 0.88 0.77
N PHE A 156 1.29 1.69 -0.05
CA PHE A 156 -0.16 1.73 -0.24
C PHE A 156 -0.60 0.62 -1.20
N TRP A 157 -1.77 0.06 -0.96
CA TRP A 157 -2.37 -0.94 -1.83
C TRP A 157 -3.35 -0.30 -2.82
N ASN A 158 -3.41 -0.85 -4.03
CA ASN A 158 -4.24 -0.34 -5.12
C ASN A 158 -5.71 -0.84 -5.02
N PRO A 159 -6.71 0.07 -5.10
CA PRO A 159 -6.62 1.52 -5.24
C PRO A 159 -6.42 2.23 -3.88
N PRO A 160 -5.47 3.19 -3.77
CA PRO A 160 -5.03 3.70 -2.48
C PRO A 160 -6.09 4.49 -1.70
N HIS A 161 -7.06 5.09 -2.36
CA HIS A 161 -8.17 5.79 -1.70
C HIS A 161 -9.17 4.82 -1.05
N LEU A 162 -9.32 3.58 -1.55
CA LEU A 162 -10.21 2.55 -1.01
C LEU A 162 -9.47 1.59 -0.07
N MET A 163 -8.34 1.03 -0.49
CA MET A 163 -7.64 0.01 0.30
C MET A 163 -7.14 0.57 1.64
N PRO A 164 -7.55 -0.04 2.76
CA PRO A 164 -7.18 0.50 4.08
C PRO A 164 -5.74 0.22 4.46
N LEU A 165 -5.14 -0.89 4.02
CA LEU A 165 -3.79 -1.28 4.43
C LEU A 165 -2.73 -0.33 3.89
N VAL A 166 -1.81 0.08 4.77
CA VAL A 166 -0.52 0.68 4.41
C VAL A 166 0.58 0.00 5.20
N GLU A 167 1.58 -0.54 4.50
CA GLU A 167 2.74 -1.15 5.12
C GLU A 167 3.85 -0.11 5.30
N ILE A 168 4.29 0.07 6.52
CA ILE A 168 5.41 0.94 6.90
C ILE A 168 6.62 0.06 7.10
N VAL A 169 7.55 0.04 6.12
CA VAL A 169 8.74 -0.82 6.20
C VAL A 169 9.93 -0.02 6.66
N GLN A 170 10.55 -0.48 7.74
CA GLN A 170 11.77 0.10 8.26
C GLN A 170 12.99 -0.47 7.51
N GLY A 171 13.81 0.42 6.94
CA GLY A 171 15.16 0.08 6.51
C GLY A 171 16.09 -0.10 7.72
N GLU A 172 17.29 -0.57 7.49
CA GLU A 172 18.27 -0.86 8.56
C GLU A 172 18.57 0.35 9.46
N LYS A 173 18.53 1.56 8.90
CA LYS A 173 18.83 2.80 9.61
C LYS A 173 17.58 3.63 9.95
N THR A 174 16.40 3.20 9.53
CA THR A 174 15.16 3.92 9.80
C THR A 174 14.90 4.03 11.30
N SER A 175 14.62 5.24 11.79
CA SER A 175 14.24 5.46 13.18
C SER A 175 12.89 4.80 13.49
N PRO A 176 12.80 3.96 14.54
CA PRO A 176 11.53 3.37 14.97
C PRO A 176 10.47 4.42 15.32
N GLN A 177 10.90 5.57 15.80
CA GLN A 177 10.04 6.68 16.14
C GLN A 177 9.44 7.32 14.87
N VAL A 178 10.23 7.51 13.81
CA VAL A 178 9.72 8.00 12.52
C VAL A 178 8.64 7.04 12.00
N ALA A 179 8.89 5.73 12.05
CA ALA A 179 7.89 4.74 11.66
C ALA A 179 6.62 4.83 12.51
N GLN A 180 6.75 5.04 13.81
CA GLN A 180 5.60 5.21 14.71
C GLN A 180 4.82 6.51 14.41
N ALA A 181 5.50 7.63 14.17
CA ALA A 181 4.86 8.88 13.81
C ALA A 181 4.06 8.78 12.49
N VAL A 182 4.64 8.12 11.48
CA VAL A 182 3.93 7.84 10.21
C VAL A 182 2.75 6.89 10.43
N ARG A 183 2.88 5.90 11.31
CA ARG A 183 1.76 5.01 11.68
C ARG A 183 0.60 5.80 12.28
N GLU A 184 0.88 6.68 13.22
CA GLU A 184 -0.14 7.54 13.87
C GLU A 184 -0.81 8.46 12.85
N LEU A 185 -0.02 9.11 11.98
CA LEU A 185 -0.55 9.93 10.90
C LEU A 185 -1.50 9.14 9.99
N LEU A 186 -1.05 7.99 9.48
CA LEU A 186 -1.86 7.19 8.55
C LEU A 186 -3.13 6.65 9.19
N ALA A 187 -3.10 6.36 10.50
CA ALA A 187 -4.31 6.01 11.24
C ALA A 187 -5.31 7.18 11.30
N VAL A 188 -4.83 8.42 11.50
CA VAL A 188 -5.67 9.63 11.39
C VAL A 188 -6.23 9.82 9.98
N CYS A 189 -5.47 9.45 8.94
CA CYS A 189 -5.92 9.44 7.55
C CYS A 189 -6.95 8.32 7.25
N GLY A 190 -7.41 7.57 8.24
CA GLY A 190 -8.39 6.49 8.08
C GLY A 190 -7.81 5.17 7.56
N LYS A 191 -6.48 5.03 7.54
CA LYS A 191 -5.81 3.80 7.12
C LYS A 191 -5.62 2.82 8.28
N VAL A 192 -5.27 1.59 7.93
CA VAL A 192 -4.82 0.53 8.85
C VAL A 192 -3.33 0.32 8.60
N PRO A 193 -2.46 1.12 9.25
CA PRO A 193 -1.03 1.03 9.05
C PRO A 193 -0.41 -0.12 9.85
N VAL A 194 0.47 -0.89 9.20
CA VAL A 194 1.22 -2.00 9.79
C VAL A 194 2.71 -1.72 9.70
N ILE A 195 3.44 -1.81 10.82
CA ILE A 195 4.89 -1.67 10.83
C ILE A 195 5.55 -3.00 10.51
N VAL A 196 6.31 -3.03 9.42
CA VAL A 196 7.18 -4.13 9.02
C VAL A 196 8.59 -3.86 9.55
N LYS A 197 9.02 -4.65 10.52
CA LYS A 197 10.24 -4.39 11.32
C LYS A 197 11.56 -4.67 10.58
N LYS A 198 11.52 -5.41 9.49
CA LYS A 198 12.71 -5.78 8.71
C LYS A 198 12.42 -5.62 7.23
N ASP A 199 13.33 -4.93 6.55
CA ASP A 199 13.31 -4.79 5.09
C ASP A 199 13.63 -6.14 4.43
N ARG A 200 12.63 -6.69 3.74
CA ARG A 200 12.72 -7.95 3.01
C ARG A 200 11.99 -7.83 1.67
N PRO A 201 12.47 -8.49 0.61
CA PRO A 201 11.77 -8.50 -0.67
C PRO A 201 10.29 -8.88 -0.54
N GLY A 202 9.40 -8.10 -1.18
CA GLY A 202 7.94 -8.30 -1.11
C GLY A 202 7.31 -7.88 0.21
N GLN A 203 8.05 -7.26 1.12
CA GLN A 203 7.56 -6.69 2.38
C GLN A 203 6.80 -7.72 3.24
N LEU A 204 5.53 -7.52 3.60
CA LEU A 204 4.71 -8.47 4.33
C LEU A 204 3.56 -9.00 3.46
N GLY A 205 2.70 -8.11 2.96
CA GLY A 205 1.50 -8.49 2.23
C GLY A 205 1.80 -9.15 0.89
N ASN A 206 2.73 -8.60 0.10
CA ASN A 206 3.15 -9.24 -1.14
C ASN A 206 3.81 -10.61 -0.91
N ARG A 207 4.52 -10.82 0.19
CA ARG A 207 5.07 -12.15 0.52
C ARG A 207 3.98 -13.19 0.71
N LEU A 208 2.93 -12.84 1.48
CA LEU A 208 1.79 -13.72 1.69
C LEU A 208 1.04 -13.97 0.38
N GLN A 209 0.79 -12.91 -0.38
CA GLN A 209 0.10 -13.01 -1.67
C GLN A 209 0.89 -13.86 -2.67
N MET A 210 2.20 -13.67 -2.79
CA MET A 210 3.02 -14.43 -3.72
C MET A 210 3.20 -15.89 -3.31
N ALA A 211 3.16 -16.21 -2.02
CA ALA A 211 3.11 -17.61 -1.56
C ALA A 211 1.84 -18.31 -2.07
N LEU A 212 0.67 -17.64 -1.97
CA LEU A 212 -0.59 -18.18 -2.54
C LEU A 212 -0.54 -18.29 -4.07
N VAL A 213 -0.04 -17.26 -4.77
CA VAL A 213 0.07 -17.29 -6.24
C VAL A 213 1.00 -18.38 -6.71
N ARG A 214 2.10 -18.61 -6.01
CA ARG A 214 3.08 -19.64 -6.32
C ARG A 214 2.44 -21.04 -6.24
N GLU A 215 1.75 -21.31 -5.16
CA GLU A 215 1.04 -22.58 -4.96
C GLU A 215 -0.12 -22.74 -5.98
N ALA A 216 -0.92 -21.71 -6.18
CA ALA A 216 -2.00 -21.73 -7.18
C ALA A 216 -1.49 -22.07 -8.60
N ALA A 217 -0.34 -21.51 -8.98
CA ALA A 217 0.28 -21.81 -10.28
C ALA A 217 0.82 -23.24 -10.37
N TYR A 218 1.31 -23.80 -9.28
CA TYR A 218 1.74 -25.19 -9.19
C TYR A 218 0.55 -26.14 -9.32
N ILE A 219 -0.53 -25.92 -8.56
CA ILE A 219 -1.77 -26.71 -8.63
C ILE A 219 -2.29 -26.82 -10.07
N VAL A 220 -2.34 -25.72 -10.80
CA VAL A 220 -2.79 -25.72 -12.20
C VAL A 220 -1.76 -26.41 -13.12
N GLY A 221 -0.48 -26.16 -12.91
CA GLY A 221 0.61 -26.72 -13.71
C GLY A 221 0.68 -28.24 -13.63
N GLU A 222 0.41 -28.82 -12.46
CA GLU A 222 0.35 -30.27 -12.21
C GLU A 222 -1.01 -30.89 -12.57
N GLY A 223 -1.97 -30.09 -13.04
CA GLY A 223 -3.30 -30.60 -13.41
C GLY A 223 -4.15 -31.05 -12.21
N ILE A 224 -3.87 -30.55 -11.01
CA ILE A 224 -4.66 -30.85 -9.81
C ILE A 224 -6.04 -30.20 -9.89
N ALA A 225 -6.12 -28.98 -10.44
CA ALA A 225 -7.35 -28.26 -10.69
C ALA A 225 -7.20 -27.25 -11.85
N ASP A 226 -8.31 -26.81 -12.42
CA ASP A 226 -8.32 -25.76 -13.44
C ASP A 226 -8.20 -24.36 -12.81
N VAL A 227 -7.82 -23.36 -13.62
CA VAL A 227 -7.64 -21.95 -13.19
C VAL A 227 -8.93 -21.41 -12.52
N GLU A 228 -10.07 -21.72 -13.13
CA GLU A 228 -11.39 -21.32 -12.66
C GLU A 228 -11.71 -21.88 -11.28
N ASP A 229 -11.37 -23.15 -11.04
CA ASP A 229 -11.64 -23.82 -9.77
C ASP A 229 -10.74 -23.29 -8.65
N VAL A 230 -9.46 -23.02 -8.92
CA VAL A 230 -8.56 -22.36 -7.95
C VAL A 230 -9.12 -20.98 -7.55
N ASP A 231 -9.59 -20.18 -8.50
CA ASP A 231 -10.22 -18.90 -8.23
C ASP A 231 -11.53 -19.04 -7.44
N LEU A 232 -12.35 -20.08 -7.72
CA LEU A 232 -13.59 -20.34 -6.99
C LEU A 232 -13.31 -20.74 -5.54
N VAL A 233 -12.35 -21.61 -5.29
CA VAL A 233 -11.94 -22.02 -3.93
C VAL A 233 -11.43 -20.81 -3.13
N ALA A 234 -10.58 -19.97 -3.75
CA ALA A 234 -10.08 -18.78 -3.07
C ALA A 234 -11.21 -17.81 -2.70
N LYS A 235 -12.17 -17.56 -3.59
CA LYS A 235 -13.28 -16.61 -3.37
C LYS A 235 -14.34 -17.12 -2.41
N ASN A 236 -14.66 -18.41 -2.42
CA ASN A 236 -15.79 -18.97 -1.67
C ASN A 236 -15.34 -19.77 -0.44
N GLY A 237 -14.05 -20.07 -0.31
CA GLY A 237 -13.45 -20.75 0.82
C GLY A 237 -12.79 -19.77 1.81
N PHE A 238 -11.48 -19.94 1.95
CA PHE A 238 -10.70 -19.19 2.93
C PHE A 238 -10.72 -17.66 2.71
N GLY A 239 -10.75 -17.20 1.45
CA GLY A 239 -10.78 -15.76 1.14
C GLY A 239 -12.04 -15.07 1.64
N LEU A 240 -13.20 -15.75 1.62
CA LEU A 240 -14.46 -15.18 2.10
C LEU A 240 -14.45 -14.87 3.61
N ARG A 241 -13.77 -15.70 4.40
CA ARG A 241 -13.73 -15.56 5.87
C ARG A 241 -12.57 -14.73 6.39
N MET A 242 -11.47 -14.58 5.60
CA MET A 242 -10.30 -13.80 6.03
C MET A 242 -10.59 -12.35 6.48
N PRO A 243 -11.57 -11.62 5.94
CA PRO A 243 -11.92 -10.30 6.46
C PRO A 243 -12.53 -10.32 7.87
N ALA A 244 -13.08 -11.44 8.32
CA ALA A 244 -13.70 -11.59 9.63
C ALA A 244 -12.68 -11.95 10.72
N TYR A 245 -11.71 -12.78 10.39
CA TYR A 245 -10.60 -13.13 11.29
C TYR A 245 -9.35 -13.49 10.50
N GLY A 246 -8.18 -13.14 11.07
CA GLY A 246 -6.89 -13.28 10.42
C GLY A 246 -6.39 -14.72 10.35
N ILE A 247 -5.22 -14.90 9.72
CA ILE A 247 -4.61 -16.22 9.53
C ILE A 247 -4.38 -16.90 10.88
N PHE A 248 -3.75 -16.21 11.84
CA PHE A 248 -3.40 -16.79 13.14
C PHE A 248 -4.61 -16.91 14.08
N GLU A 249 -5.54 -15.96 14.06
CA GLU A 249 -6.82 -16.08 14.79
C GLU A 249 -7.60 -17.33 14.36
N HIS A 250 -7.51 -17.69 13.07
CA HIS A 250 -8.11 -18.92 12.58
C HIS A 250 -7.41 -20.17 13.14
N GLN A 251 -6.07 -20.19 13.18
CA GLN A 251 -5.33 -21.32 13.72
C GLN A 251 -5.63 -21.52 15.22
N ASP A 252 -5.70 -20.43 15.99
CA ASP A 252 -6.09 -20.49 17.40
C ASP A 252 -7.53 -21.01 17.58
N ALA A 253 -8.46 -20.61 16.71
CA ALA A 253 -9.85 -21.07 16.75
C ALA A 253 -10.02 -22.55 16.39
N VAL A 254 -9.14 -23.11 15.56
CA VAL A 254 -9.13 -24.54 15.17
C VAL A 254 -8.45 -25.40 16.23
N GLY A 255 -7.48 -24.86 16.94
CA GLY A 255 -6.58 -25.56 17.86
C GLY A 255 -5.22 -25.82 17.19
N LEU A 256 -4.15 -25.36 17.87
CA LEU A 256 -2.80 -25.39 17.29
C LEU A 256 -2.25 -26.80 17.10
N ASP A 257 -2.68 -27.77 17.88
CA ASP A 257 -2.33 -29.17 17.74
C ASP A 257 -2.85 -29.76 16.43
N MET A 258 -4.14 -29.64 16.15
CA MET A 258 -4.75 -30.08 14.90
C MET A 258 -4.19 -29.28 13.70
N ALA A 259 -4.02 -27.98 13.87
CA ALA A 259 -3.47 -27.11 12.82
C ALA A 259 -2.03 -27.50 12.45
N LEU A 260 -1.20 -27.89 13.42
CA LEU A 260 0.16 -28.39 13.22
C LEU A 260 0.16 -29.71 12.44
N ASP A 261 -0.67 -30.68 12.82
CA ASP A 261 -0.76 -31.97 12.13
C ASP A 261 -1.12 -31.80 10.65
N ILE A 262 -2.09 -30.91 10.37
CA ILE A 262 -2.50 -30.59 8.98
C ILE A 262 -1.35 -29.93 8.25
N LEU A 263 -0.69 -28.92 8.85
CA LEU A 263 0.41 -28.20 8.22
C LEU A 263 1.58 -29.12 7.90
N ASP A 264 2.00 -29.97 8.85
CA ASP A 264 3.10 -30.92 8.68
C ASP A 264 2.83 -31.97 7.61
N TYR A 265 1.56 -32.35 7.43
CA TYR A 265 1.14 -33.26 6.36
C TYR A 265 1.19 -32.57 4.99
N VAL A 266 0.55 -31.42 4.87
CA VAL A 266 0.37 -30.72 3.59
C VAL A 266 1.69 -30.07 3.12
N ALA A 267 2.50 -29.54 4.04
CA ALA A 267 3.74 -28.84 3.70
C ALA A 267 4.76 -29.68 2.93
N LYS A 268 4.65 -31.01 3.00
CA LYS A 268 5.52 -31.93 2.27
C LYS A 268 5.29 -31.93 0.76
N ASP A 269 4.09 -31.54 0.34
CA ASP A 269 3.65 -31.54 -1.04
C ASP A 269 3.51 -30.12 -1.64
N LEU A 270 3.58 -29.07 -0.81
CA LEU A 270 3.51 -27.70 -1.29
C LEU A 270 4.75 -27.34 -2.10
N TYR A 271 4.55 -26.57 -3.17
CA TYR A 271 5.65 -26.09 -4.00
C TYR A 271 6.63 -25.20 -3.22
N ASN A 272 7.90 -25.59 -3.15
CA ASN A 272 8.92 -24.92 -2.34
C ASN A 272 10.13 -24.41 -3.13
N GLU A 273 10.16 -24.56 -4.45
CA GLU A 273 11.26 -24.07 -5.28
C GLU A 273 11.39 -22.53 -5.22
N PRO A 274 12.64 -21.98 -5.28
CA PRO A 274 12.87 -20.54 -5.21
C PRO A 274 12.65 -19.82 -6.56
N LYS A 275 11.71 -20.31 -7.38
CA LYS A 275 11.34 -19.76 -8.68
C LYS A 275 9.82 -19.84 -8.88
N ALA A 276 9.31 -19.13 -9.90
CA ALA A 276 7.94 -19.32 -10.32
C ALA A 276 7.76 -20.72 -10.94
N PRO A 277 6.62 -21.40 -10.71
CA PRO A 277 6.30 -22.65 -11.41
C PRO A 277 6.40 -22.51 -12.92
N ASP A 278 6.78 -23.58 -13.59
CA ASP A 278 7.01 -23.57 -15.05
C ASP A 278 5.75 -23.22 -15.84
N PHE A 279 4.59 -23.61 -15.35
CA PHE A 279 3.29 -23.19 -15.90
C PHE A 279 3.17 -21.66 -16.01
N TYR A 280 3.55 -20.93 -14.96
CA TYR A 280 3.50 -19.47 -14.95
C TYR A 280 4.52 -18.86 -15.92
N SER A 281 5.75 -19.37 -15.88
CA SER A 281 6.87 -18.87 -16.71
C SER A 281 6.61 -19.11 -18.20
N ALA A 282 6.02 -20.25 -18.55
CA ALA A 282 5.64 -20.58 -19.92
C ALA A 282 4.60 -19.62 -20.50
N LYS A 283 3.61 -19.17 -19.70
CA LYS A 283 2.65 -18.14 -20.13
C LYS A 283 3.35 -16.86 -20.56
N VAL A 284 4.27 -16.39 -19.74
CA VAL A 284 5.03 -15.16 -20.01
C VAL A 284 5.91 -15.33 -21.25
N ALA A 285 6.62 -16.44 -21.37
CA ALA A 285 7.48 -16.74 -22.52
C ALA A 285 6.68 -16.84 -23.85
N HIS A 286 5.43 -17.31 -23.80
CA HIS A 286 4.53 -17.37 -24.94
C HIS A 286 3.91 -16.00 -25.30
N GLY A 287 4.05 -14.96 -24.46
CA GLY A 287 3.44 -13.66 -24.68
C GLY A 287 2.00 -13.54 -24.16
N ASP A 288 1.51 -14.53 -23.42
CA ASP A 288 0.21 -14.52 -22.74
C ASP A 288 0.28 -13.63 -21.47
N LEU A 289 0.38 -12.31 -21.64
CA LEU A 289 0.69 -11.38 -20.56
C LEU A 289 -0.56 -10.83 -19.82
N GLY A 290 -1.68 -11.54 -19.92
CA GLY A 290 -2.94 -11.16 -19.26
C GLY A 290 -3.79 -10.20 -20.09
N ALA A 291 -4.61 -9.38 -19.41
CA ALA A 291 -5.57 -8.49 -20.06
C ALA A 291 -4.92 -7.51 -21.05
N LYS A 292 -3.68 -7.09 -20.84
CA LYS A 292 -2.97 -6.15 -21.74
C LYS A 292 -2.65 -6.75 -23.13
N THR A 293 -2.62 -8.07 -23.26
CA THR A 293 -2.42 -8.79 -24.53
C THR A 293 -3.64 -9.56 -24.97
N GLY A 294 -4.76 -9.43 -24.24
CA GLY A 294 -6.01 -10.16 -24.52
C GLY A 294 -6.00 -11.61 -24.08
N LYS A 295 -4.87 -12.16 -23.65
CA LYS A 295 -4.71 -13.56 -23.22
C LYS A 295 -3.75 -13.68 -22.04
N GLY A 296 -4.07 -14.56 -21.10
CA GLY A 296 -3.27 -14.87 -19.92
C GLY A 296 -3.69 -16.20 -19.33
N PHE A 297 -3.98 -16.25 -18.04
CA PHE A 297 -4.69 -17.39 -17.44
C PHE A 297 -6.13 -17.49 -17.96
N TYR A 298 -6.71 -16.37 -18.33
CA TYR A 298 -8.03 -16.25 -18.96
C TYR A 298 -7.92 -15.69 -20.37
N ASP A 299 -8.95 -15.99 -21.18
CA ASP A 299 -9.20 -15.33 -22.48
C ASP A 299 -9.93 -14.00 -22.23
N TRP A 300 -9.20 -12.89 -22.30
CA TRP A 300 -9.72 -11.55 -22.06
C TRP A 300 -10.50 -10.96 -23.26
N SER A 301 -10.56 -11.66 -24.38
CA SER A 301 -11.50 -11.33 -25.46
C SER A 301 -12.95 -11.66 -25.09
N LYS A 302 -13.13 -12.58 -24.14
CA LYS A 302 -14.45 -13.05 -23.63
C LYS A 302 -14.78 -12.48 -22.25
N LYS A 303 -13.90 -11.70 -21.65
CA LYS A 303 -14.01 -11.22 -20.27
C LYS A 303 -13.50 -9.79 -20.15
N SER A 304 -14.30 -8.88 -19.63
CA SER A 304 -13.90 -7.48 -19.43
C SER A 304 -13.07 -7.31 -18.18
N ILE A 305 -11.85 -6.76 -18.32
CA ILE A 305 -11.01 -6.40 -17.17
C ILE A 305 -11.62 -5.25 -16.35
N ASP A 306 -12.36 -4.35 -16.99
CA ASP A 306 -12.99 -3.23 -16.32
C ASP A 306 -14.19 -3.68 -15.47
N GLU A 307 -14.96 -4.68 -15.93
CA GLU A 307 -15.99 -5.31 -15.10
C GLU A 307 -15.39 -6.03 -13.88
N VAL A 308 -14.25 -6.71 -14.05
CA VAL A 308 -13.54 -7.36 -12.93
C VAL A 308 -13.06 -6.34 -11.91
N LYS A 309 -12.49 -5.22 -12.35
CA LYS A 309 -12.07 -4.12 -11.48
C LYS A 309 -13.28 -3.49 -10.78
N ALA A 310 -14.35 -3.20 -11.50
CA ALA A 310 -15.56 -2.61 -10.94
C ALA A 310 -16.22 -3.53 -9.90
N ARG A 311 -16.23 -4.85 -10.13
CA ARG A 311 -16.71 -5.84 -9.15
C ARG A 311 -15.85 -5.85 -7.89
N ARG A 312 -14.51 -5.80 -8.04
CA ARG A 312 -13.59 -5.68 -6.91
C ARG A 312 -13.87 -4.42 -6.10
N ASP A 313 -13.99 -3.29 -6.76
CA ASP A 313 -14.17 -1.99 -6.08
C ASP A 313 -15.50 -1.93 -5.35
N ARG A 314 -16.59 -2.43 -5.97
CA ARG A 314 -17.91 -2.55 -5.30
C ARG A 314 -17.82 -3.40 -4.03
N PHE A 315 -17.20 -4.58 -4.12
CA PHE A 315 -17.03 -5.46 -2.96
C PHE A 315 -16.24 -4.80 -1.84
N VAL A 316 -15.14 -4.13 -2.18
CA VAL A 316 -14.33 -3.38 -1.19
C VAL A 316 -15.14 -2.26 -0.55
N ILE A 317 -15.88 -1.49 -1.33
CA ILE A 317 -16.76 -0.41 -0.85
C ILE A 317 -17.82 -0.96 0.12
N ASP A 318 -18.48 -2.06 -0.20
CA ASP A 318 -19.49 -2.66 0.64
C ASP A 318 -18.93 -3.12 1.99
N VAL A 319 -17.76 -3.76 1.99
CA VAL A 319 -17.06 -4.15 3.22
C VAL A 319 -16.65 -2.92 4.06
N LEU A 320 -16.14 -1.88 3.42
CA LEU A 320 -15.73 -0.65 4.13
C LEU A 320 -16.95 0.08 4.72
N ARG A 321 -18.08 0.11 4.01
CA ARG A 321 -19.34 0.68 4.48
C ARG A 321 -19.86 -0.07 5.72
N ALA A 322 -19.87 -1.39 5.69
CA ALA A 322 -20.26 -2.21 6.84
C ALA A 322 -19.38 -1.91 8.08
N ARG A 323 -18.05 -1.90 7.90
CA ARG A 323 -17.09 -1.57 8.97
C ARG A 323 -17.26 -0.15 9.52
N ARG A 324 -17.66 0.82 8.69
CA ARG A 324 -17.95 2.18 9.14
C ARG A 324 -19.15 2.19 10.07
N ILE A 325 -20.27 1.57 9.67
CA ILE A 325 -21.49 1.46 10.48
C ILE A 325 -21.20 0.80 11.84
N GLU A 326 -20.43 -0.28 11.85
CA GLU A 326 -20.03 -0.97 13.10
C GLU A 326 -19.26 -0.04 14.05
N ARG A 327 -18.30 0.75 13.52
CA ARG A 327 -17.51 1.70 14.32
C ARG A 327 -18.39 2.82 14.90
N GLU A 328 -19.29 3.40 14.12
CA GLU A 328 -20.21 4.45 14.54
C GLU A 328 -21.15 3.94 15.63
N THR A 329 -21.70 2.74 15.48
CA THR A 329 -22.55 2.08 16.46
C THR A 329 -21.79 1.79 17.77
N ALA A 330 -20.57 1.28 17.69
CA ALA A 330 -19.74 1.02 18.85
C ALA A 330 -19.36 2.30 19.61
N THR A 331 -19.12 3.40 18.89
CA THR A 331 -18.80 4.71 19.48
C THR A 331 -20.02 5.30 20.20
N SER A 332 -21.22 5.19 19.61
CA SER A 332 -22.46 5.65 20.21
C SER A 332 -22.78 4.90 21.52
N LYS A 333 -22.59 3.58 21.53
CA LYS A 333 -22.79 2.75 22.75
C LYS A 333 -21.82 3.05 23.88
N ARG A 334 -20.62 3.59 23.59
CA ARG A 334 -19.63 3.99 24.63
C ARG A 334 -19.91 5.38 25.21
N ARG A 335 -20.73 6.19 24.53
CA ARG A 335 -21.10 7.55 24.97
C ARG A 335 -22.44 7.61 25.69
N ALA A 336 -23.27 6.59 25.54
CA ALA A 336 -24.50 6.35 26.29
C ALA A 336 -24.21 5.53 27.56
#